data_01e22f6c6cfcfb4378a4a518d98b5558
#
_entry.id   01e22f6c6cfcfb4378a4a518d98b5558
#
_cell.length_a   1.000
_cell.length_b   1.000
_cell.length_c   1.000
_cell.angle_alpha   90.00
_cell.angle_beta   90.00
_cell.angle_gamma   90.00
#
_symmetry.space_group_name_H-M   'P 1'
#
loop_
_entity.id
_entity.type
_entity.pdbx_description
1 polymer ?
#
loop_
_entity_poly.entity_id
_entity_poly.type
_entity_poly.pdbx_seq_one_letter_code
_entity_poly.pdbx_strand_id
1 'polypeptide(L)'
;MKKFMDDNFMLNNETAVKLFNDYAKDMPIFDYHCHLSPQMMYEDKPFENITQIFLGGDHYKWRYMRSNGIDESYITGDKSDYDKFKAFCGCLQYAIGNPLYHWTHLELKRYFNVDEVVTAENCDTIWEKCNKVIKETKMSPSTLINQSNVAVLCTTDDPIDSLEYHKLIAEKGHIKAKVLPAFRPDRLINIEKTDFTDYIKALGNVCGMNIKNYDELITAVNERIDYFHNAGCRISDHALDGVPFNRDYSADDVFAKKMNGDNLSADEINAFKCETLIRLAKKYSELDWAMQLHIGALRNNNSAMFKKLGADVGFDSIADYEIAADLSALLDAMECNDGLPKTILYTLNPKDNYVLATMLGNFQSAETAGKMQFGSAWWFNDQRDGMVEQMKALANLGALNKFVGMLTDSRSFLSYTRHEYFRRILCNMLGEWVENGEFPDDFDTLGKIVEDICFNNAKRYFNVEM
;
A
#
# COMPACT_ATOMS: atom_id res chain seq x y z
N MET A 1 -9.40 -28.67 19.87
CA MET A 1 -8.42 -27.96 19.07
C MET A 1 -9.12 -27.41 17.82
N LYS A 2 -8.97 -26.13 17.50
CA LYS A 2 -9.56 -25.58 16.26
C LYS A 2 -8.91 -26.23 15.05
N LYS A 3 -9.72 -26.47 14.00
CA LYS A 3 -9.20 -26.95 12.71
C LYS A 3 -8.49 -25.78 12.02
N PHE A 4 -7.39 -26.07 11.30
CA PHE A 4 -6.68 -25.06 10.50
C PHE A 4 -7.58 -24.51 9.39
N MET A 5 -7.63 -23.21 9.21
CA MET A 5 -8.43 -22.52 8.21
C MET A 5 -9.92 -22.85 8.21
N ASP A 6 -10.51 -23.18 9.39
CA ASP A 6 -11.96 -23.29 9.52
C ASP A 6 -12.66 -21.92 9.35
N ASP A 7 -13.99 -21.92 9.36
CA ASP A 7 -14.77 -20.71 9.15
C ASP A 7 -14.51 -19.64 10.23
N ASN A 8 -14.07 -20.08 11.43
CA ASN A 8 -13.69 -19.22 12.55
C ASN A 8 -12.17 -18.99 12.66
N PHE A 9 -11.44 -19.20 11.56
CA PHE A 9 -10.01 -18.89 11.51
C PHE A 9 -9.74 -17.47 12.05
N MET A 10 -8.84 -17.36 13.03
CA MET A 10 -8.46 -16.13 13.75
C MET A 10 -9.59 -15.45 14.56
N LEU A 11 -10.78 -16.01 14.64
CA LEU A 11 -11.87 -15.53 15.49
C LEU A 11 -11.93 -16.41 16.75
N ASN A 12 -11.55 -15.85 17.90
CA ASN A 12 -11.28 -16.64 19.10
C ASN A 12 -12.41 -16.61 20.15
N ASN A 13 -13.43 -15.79 19.95
CA ASN A 13 -14.58 -15.65 20.84
C ASN A 13 -15.88 -15.46 20.04
N GLU A 14 -17.03 -15.60 20.70
CA GLU A 14 -18.35 -15.53 20.08
C GLU A 14 -18.66 -14.13 19.52
N THR A 15 -18.27 -13.09 20.23
CA THR A 15 -18.43 -11.70 19.80
C THR A 15 -17.65 -11.44 18.49
N ALA A 16 -16.41 -11.91 18.40
CA ALA A 16 -15.62 -11.79 17.16
C ALA A 16 -16.26 -12.50 15.97
N VAL A 17 -16.78 -13.72 16.19
CA VAL A 17 -17.48 -14.50 15.16
C VAL A 17 -18.71 -13.76 14.67
N LYS A 18 -19.50 -13.19 15.58
CA LYS A 18 -20.69 -12.40 15.23
C LYS A 18 -20.31 -11.12 14.48
N LEU A 19 -19.36 -10.35 14.97
CA LEU A 19 -18.90 -9.12 14.31
C LEU A 19 -18.40 -9.39 12.89
N PHE A 20 -17.65 -10.47 12.71
CA PHE A 20 -17.15 -10.82 11.38
C PHE A 20 -18.27 -11.24 10.43
N ASN A 21 -19.15 -12.14 10.84
CA ASN A 21 -20.16 -12.69 9.96
C ASN A 21 -21.28 -11.70 9.63
N ASP A 22 -21.70 -10.87 10.58
CA ASP A 22 -22.85 -9.98 10.41
C ASP A 22 -22.47 -8.61 9.84
N TYR A 23 -21.22 -8.13 10.06
CA TYR A 23 -20.84 -6.74 9.74
C TYR A 23 -19.60 -6.60 8.86
N ALA A 24 -18.64 -7.53 8.91
CA ALA A 24 -17.36 -7.35 8.20
C ALA A 24 -17.27 -8.12 6.88
N LYS A 25 -17.75 -9.38 6.87
CA LYS A 25 -17.47 -10.38 5.84
C LYS A 25 -17.85 -9.91 4.44
N ASP A 26 -19.04 -9.35 4.29
CA ASP A 26 -19.64 -9.00 3.00
C ASP A 26 -19.42 -7.53 2.60
N MET A 27 -18.70 -6.76 3.43
CA MET A 27 -18.35 -5.37 3.09
C MET A 27 -17.53 -5.32 1.80
N PRO A 28 -17.78 -4.36 0.91
CA PRO A 28 -16.93 -4.17 -0.27
C PRO A 28 -15.49 -3.84 0.13
N ILE A 29 -14.57 -3.93 -0.84
CA ILE A 29 -13.19 -3.52 -0.66
C ILE A 29 -12.96 -2.14 -1.26
N PHE A 30 -12.35 -1.25 -0.48
CA PHE A 30 -11.75 -0.01 -0.94
C PHE A 30 -10.23 -0.15 -0.78
N ASP A 31 -9.54 -0.52 -1.86
CA ASP A 31 -8.07 -0.67 -1.87
C ASP A 31 -7.43 0.64 -2.32
N TYR A 32 -7.21 1.55 -1.38
CA TYR A 32 -6.76 2.92 -1.69
C TYR A 32 -5.27 3.05 -1.99
N HIS A 33 -4.51 1.93 -1.94
CA HIS A 33 -3.10 1.89 -2.37
C HIS A 33 -2.70 0.47 -2.78
N CYS A 34 -2.37 0.30 -4.06
CA CYS A 34 -1.82 -0.93 -4.61
C CYS A 34 -0.82 -0.65 -5.74
N HIS A 35 -0.04 -1.67 -6.11
CA HIS A 35 0.92 -1.64 -7.21
C HIS A 35 0.48 -2.52 -8.40
N LEU A 36 -0.82 -2.75 -8.56
CA LEU A 36 -1.35 -3.51 -9.70
C LEU A 36 -1.21 -2.70 -11.00
N SER A 37 -0.80 -3.36 -12.07
CA SER A 37 -0.58 -2.73 -13.36
C SER A 37 -1.91 -2.40 -14.08
N PRO A 38 -2.19 -1.11 -14.37
CA PRO A 38 -3.37 -0.74 -15.17
C PRO A 38 -3.35 -1.37 -16.57
N GLN A 39 -2.18 -1.55 -17.17
CA GLN A 39 -2.04 -2.23 -18.45
C GLN A 39 -2.50 -3.68 -18.37
N MET A 40 -2.07 -4.45 -17.36
CA MET A 40 -2.51 -5.83 -17.18
C MET A 40 -4.02 -5.91 -16.96
N MET A 41 -4.60 -4.95 -16.23
CA MET A 41 -6.04 -4.86 -16.01
C MET A 41 -6.80 -4.58 -17.31
N TYR A 42 -6.30 -3.69 -18.17
CA TYR A 42 -6.90 -3.38 -19.45
C TYR A 42 -6.78 -4.54 -20.45
N GLU A 43 -5.57 -5.12 -20.59
CA GLU A 43 -5.33 -6.25 -21.50
C GLU A 43 -6.13 -7.48 -21.08
N ASP A 44 -6.30 -7.68 -19.80
CA ASP A 44 -7.11 -8.72 -19.16
C ASP A 44 -6.82 -10.14 -19.68
N LYS A 45 -5.53 -10.43 -19.94
CA LYS A 45 -5.09 -11.73 -20.42
C LYS A 45 -5.25 -12.79 -19.32
N PRO A 46 -5.86 -13.94 -19.64
CA PRO A 46 -5.90 -15.05 -18.68
C PRO A 46 -4.50 -15.50 -18.28
N PHE A 47 -4.33 -15.80 -16.99
CA PHE A 47 -3.11 -16.40 -16.49
C PHE A 47 -2.93 -17.82 -17.02
N GLU A 48 -1.68 -18.22 -17.25
CA GLU A 48 -1.38 -19.55 -17.77
C GLU A 48 -1.29 -20.59 -16.65
N ASN A 49 -0.81 -20.17 -15.46
CA ASN A 49 -0.64 -21.07 -14.33
C ASN A 49 -0.57 -20.30 -13.00
N ILE A 50 -0.62 -21.05 -11.90
CA ILE A 50 -0.64 -20.51 -10.54
C ILE A 50 0.66 -19.77 -10.16
N THR A 51 1.83 -20.14 -10.71
CA THR A 51 3.10 -19.50 -10.41
C THR A 51 3.10 -18.04 -10.85
N GLN A 52 2.54 -17.75 -12.03
CA GLN A 52 2.46 -16.38 -12.53
C GLN A 52 1.69 -15.47 -11.57
N ILE A 53 0.65 -15.98 -10.93
CA ILE A 53 -0.18 -15.21 -10.00
C ILE A 53 0.48 -15.15 -8.61
N PHE A 54 1.08 -16.24 -8.14
CA PHE A 54 1.64 -16.35 -6.79
C PHE A 54 3.03 -15.73 -6.65
N LEU A 55 3.90 -15.94 -7.64
CA LEU A 55 5.31 -15.62 -7.55
C LEU A 55 5.74 -14.51 -8.51
N GLY A 56 4.88 -14.07 -9.42
CA GLY A 56 5.24 -13.16 -10.50
C GLY A 56 5.68 -11.76 -10.07
N GLY A 57 5.39 -11.34 -8.84
CA GLY A 57 5.77 -10.02 -8.32
C GLY A 57 5.83 -9.94 -6.80
N ASP A 58 5.80 -11.08 -6.12
CA ASP A 58 5.69 -11.14 -4.65
C ASP A 58 7.06 -11.27 -3.99
N HIS A 59 7.68 -10.14 -3.68
CA HIS A 59 8.98 -10.11 -3.02
C HIS A 59 8.97 -10.65 -1.58
N TYR A 60 7.83 -10.77 -0.90
CA TYR A 60 7.71 -11.47 0.40
C TYR A 60 7.99 -12.96 0.25
N LYS A 61 7.37 -13.60 -0.75
CA LYS A 61 7.58 -15.02 -1.06
C LYS A 61 9.01 -15.27 -1.50
N TRP A 62 9.58 -14.40 -2.36
CA TRP A 62 10.97 -14.49 -2.78
C TRP A 62 11.96 -14.40 -1.61
N ARG A 63 11.72 -13.44 -0.68
CA ARG A 63 12.54 -13.29 0.52
C ARG A 63 12.49 -14.53 1.41
N TYR A 64 11.30 -15.12 1.58
CA TYR A 64 11.12 -16.34 2.36
C TYR A 64 11.80 -17.55 1.71
N MET A 65 11.71 -17.72 0.39
CA MET A 65 12.41 -18.76 -0.35
C MET A 65 13.93 -18.64 -0.18
N ARG A 66 14.50 -17.45 -0.28
CA ARG A 66 15.94 -17.21 -0.03
C ARG A 66 16.35 -17.58 1.39
N SER A 67 15.52 -17.25 2.38
CA SER A 67 15.77 -17.62 3.78
C SER A 67 15.80 -19.13 4.01
N ASN A 68 15.16 -19.90 3.13
CA ASN A 68 15.20 -21.37 3.12
C ASN A 68 16.30 -21.93 2.23
N GLY A 69 17.21 -21.11 1.72
CA GLY A 69 18.37 -21.56 0.92
C GLY A 69 18.04 -21.96 -0.52
N ILE A 70 16.88 -21.53 -1.04
CA ILE A 70 16.50 -21.80 -2.42
C ILE A 70 17.37 -20.95 -3.37
N ASP A 71 17.93 -21.60 -4.38
CA ASP A 71 18.75 -20.94 -5.40
C ASP A 71 17.91 -19.93 -6.21
N GLU A 72 18.54 -18.79 -6.57
CA GLU A 72 17.88 -17.68 -7.24
C GLU A 72 17.25 -18.07 -8.58
N SER A 73 17.75 -19.13 -9.24
CA SER A 73 17.18 -19.65 -10.48
C SER A 73 15.73 -20.15 -10.32
N TYR A 74 15.34 -20.57 -9.10
CA TYR A 74 13.97 -20.98 -8.72
C TYR A 74 13.11 -19.81 -8.22
N ILE A 75 13.65 -18.63 -8.06
CA ILE A 75 12.96 -17.46 -7.51
C ILE A 75 12.65 -16.45 -8.61
N THR A 76 13.67 -15.70 -9.04
CA THR A 76 13.57 -14.70 -10.13
C THR A 76 14.24 -15.14 -11.41
N GLY A 77 14.97 -16.26 -11.41
CA GLY A 77 15.71 -16.78 -12.56
C GLY A 77 14.84 -17.59 -13.54
N ASP A 78 15.47 -18.50 -14.27
CA ASP A 78 14.97 -19.11 -15.49
C ASP A 78 14.36 -20.52 -15.35
N LYS A 79 14.24 -21.04 -14.13
CA LYS A 79 13.55 -22.32 -13.90
C LYS A 79 12.10 -22.25 -14.33
N SER A 80 11.53 -23.40 -14.69
CA SER A 80 10.13 -23.48 -15.09
C SER A 80 9.18 -23.01 -13.98
N ASP A 81 8.00 -22.51 -14.35
CA ASP A 81 6.97 -22.08 -13.41
C ASP A 81 6.61 -23.22 -12.43
N TYR A 82 6.55 -24.45 -12.92
CA TYR A 82 6.32 -25.62 -12.08
C TYR A 82 7.44 -25.85 -11.05
N ASP A 83 8.72 -25.77 -11.46
CA ASP A 83 9.85 -25.94 -10.55
C ASP A 83 9.87 -24.85 -9.46
N LYS A 84 9.55 -23.60 -9.84
CA LYS A 84 9.42 -22.49 -8.89
C LYS A 84 8.29 -22.72 -7.89
N PHE A 85 7.13 -23.17 -8.34
CA PHE A 85 6.00 -23.52 -7.49
C PHE A 85 6.35 -24.63 -6.50
N LYS A 86 7.00 -25.70 -6.99
CA LYS A 86 7.42 -26.82 -6.18
C LYS A 86 8.43 -26.42 -5.11
N ALA A 87 9.39 -25.57 -5.45
CA ALA A 87 10.34 -25.01 -4.49
C ALA A 87 9.64 -24.16 -3.43
N PHE A 88 8.66 -23.34 -3.82
CA PHE A 88 7.85 -22.54 -2.90
C PHE A 88 7.02 -23.41 -1.94
N CYS A 89 6.34 -24.44 -2.44
CA CYS A 89 5.58 -25.38 -1.59
C CYS A 89 6.47 -26.09 -0.57
N GLY A 90 7.67 -26.50 -0.99
CA GLY A 90 8.67 -27.11 -0.11
C GLY A 90 9.09 -26.19 1.04
N CYS A 91 9.13 -24.89 0.83
CA CYS A 91 9.41 -23.90 1.87
C CYS A 91 8.16 -23.61 2.74
N LEU A 92 7.01 -23.46 2.10
CA LEU A 92 5.78 -23.00 2.75
C LEU A 92 5.36 -23.92 3.90
N GLN A 93 5.52 -25.23 3.75
CA GLN A 93 5.15 -26.18 4.82
C GLN A 93 5.86 -25.95 6.17
N TYR A 94 6.99 -25.23 6.15
CA TYR A 94 7.75 -24.88 7.36
C TYR A 94 7.54 -23.42 7.82
N ALA A 95 6.62 -22.68 7.19
CA ALA A 95 6.43 -21.25 7.43
C ALA A 95 5.63 -20.95 8.72
N ILE A 96 5.89 -21.69 9.81
CA ILE A 96 5.22 -21.46 11.09
C ILE A 96 5.52 -20.04 11.59
N GLY A 97 4.48 -19.30 11.95
CA GLY A 97 4.59 -17.90 12.42
C GLY A 97 4.77 -16.86 11.30
N ASN A 98 5.06 -17.28 10.07
CA ASN A 98 5.15 -16.37 8.95
C ASN A 98 3.76 -16.13 8.32
N PRO A 99 3.37 -14.87 8.03
CA PRO A 99 2.06 -14.57 7.46
C PRO A 99 1.81 -15.22 6.11
N LEU A 100 2.85 -15.53 5.33
CA LEU A 100 2.72 -16.24 4.05
C LEU A 100 2.00 -17.58 4.18
N TYR A 101 2.12 -18.25 5.35
CA TYR A 101 1.39 -19.48 5.60
C TYR A 101 -0.12 -19.26 5.59
N HIS A 102 -0.56 -18.22 6.28
CA HIS A 102 -1.96 -17.85 6.34
C HIS A 102 -2.47 -17.30 5.00
N TRP A 103 -1.74 -16.36 4.42
CA TRP A 103 -2.17 -15.70 3.18
C TRP A 103 -2.29 -16.68 2.02
N THR A 104 -1.26 -17.54 1.82
CA THR A 104 -1.28 -18.52 0.73
C THR A 104 -2.44 -19.52 0.87
N HIS A 105 -2.69 -20.05 2.08
CA HIS A 105 -3.80 -20.97 2.28
C HIS A 105 -5.17 -20.28 2.16
N LEU A 106 -5.27 -19.01 2.54
CA LEU A 106 -6.49 -18.23 2.35
C LEU A 106 -6.74 -17.93 0.86
N GLU A 107 -5.70 -17.60 0.10
CA GLU A 107 -5.74 -17.44 -1.36
C GLU A 107 -6.19 -18.73 -2.05
N LEU A 108 -5.59 -19.86 -1.69
CA LEU A 108 -5.94 -21.19 -2.21
C LEU A 108 -7.39 -21.55 -1.92
N LYS A 109 -7.85 -21.29 -0.70
CA LYS A 109 -9.23 -21.57 -0.29
C LYS A 109 -10.24 -20.70 -1.06
N ARG A 110 -9.99 -19.39 -1.17
CA ARG A 110 -10.96 -18.42 -1.73
C ARG A 110 -11.04 -18.44 -3.25
N TYR A 111 -9.91 -18.60 -3.92
CA TYR A 111 -9.85 -18.50 -5.38
C TYR A 111 -9.84 -19.86 -6.08
N PHE A 112 -9.34 -20.91 -5.42
CA PHE A 112 -9.14 -22.21 -6.04
C PHE A 112 -9.93 -23.35 -5.40
N ASN A 113 -10.67 -23.07 -4.32
CA ASN A 113 -11.41 -24.07 -3.54
C ASN A 113 -10.50 -25.25 -3.09
N VAL A 114 -9.28 -24.92 -2.67
CA VAL A 114 -8.27 -25.85 -2.15
C VAL A 114 -8.19 -25.68 -0.65
N ASP A 115 -8.64 -26.69 0.10
CA ASP A 115 -8.62 -26.74 1.57
C ASP A 115 -7.44 -27.54 2.13
N GLU A 116 -6.68 -28.20 1.28
CA GLU A 116 -5.52 -28.99 1.68
C GLU A 116 -4.39 -28.10 2.16
N VAL A 117 -3.73 -28.55 3.23
CA VAL A 117 -2.48 -27.94 3.69
C VAL A 117 -1.38 -28.23 2.67
N VAL A 118 -0.69 -27.18 2.25
CA VAL A 118 0.39 -27.27 1.24
C VAL A 118 1.62 -27.98 1.85
N THR A 119 2.08 -29.01 1.18
CA THR A 119 3.32 -29.72 1.51
C THR A 119 4.14 -30.01 0.25
N ALA A 120 5.41 -30.40 0.42
CA ALA A 120 6.23 -30.84 -0.70
C ALA A 120 5.67 -32.08 -1.42
N GLU A 121 4.93 -32.94 -0.68
CA GLU A 121 4.39 -34.20 -1.19
C GLU A 121 3.12 -34.00 -2.04
N ASN A 122 2.27 -33.01 -1.71
CA ASN A 122 1.03 -32.78 -2.42
C ASN A 122 1.05 -31.60 -3.41
N CYS A 123 2.21 -30.96 -3.60
CA CYS A 123 2.36 -29.81 -4.47
C CYS A 123 1.90 -30.09 -5.91
N ASP A 124 2.14 -31.29 -6.43
CA ASP A 124 1.72 -31.71 -7.77
C ASP A 124 0.19 -31.69 -7.90
N THR A 125 -0.50 -32.25 -6.92
CA THR A 125 -1.98 -32.23 -6.86
C THR A 125 -2.54 -30.82 -6.74
N ILE A 126 -1.91 -29.95 -5.94
CA ILE A 126 -2.35 -28.56 -5.79
C ILE A 126 -2.10 -27.78 -7.09
N TRP A 127 -0.94 -28.00 -7.73
CA TRP A 127 -0.65 -27.44 -9.04
C TRP A 127 -1.72 -27.78 -10.08
N GLU A 128 -2.07 -29.06 -10.19
CA GLU A 128 -3.09 -29.52 -11.14
C GLU A 128 -4.46 -28.91 -10.83
N LYS A 129 -4.90 -28.91 -9.57
CA LYS A 129 -6.17 -28.32 -9.14
C LYS A 129 -6.25 -26.84 -9.48
N CYS A 130 -5.23 -26.06 -9.09
CA CYS A 130 -5.21 -24.62 -9.34
C CYS A 130 -5.21 -24.30 -10.84
N ASN A 131 -4.38 -24.96 -11.63
CA ASN A 131 -4.30 -24.73 -13.07
C ASN A 131 -5.57 -25.17 -13.80
N LYS A 132 -6.27 -26.19 -13.31
CA LYS A 132 -7.58 -26.55 -13.79
C LYS A 132 -8.58 -25.41 -13.58
N VAL A 133 -8.63 -24.83 -12.39
CA VAL A 133 -9.52 -23.69 -12.09
C VAL A 133 -9.15 -22.49 -12.97
N ILE A 134 -7.87 -22.14 -13.09
CA ILE A 134 -7.39 -21.04 -13.95
C ILE A 134 -7.91 -21.22 -15.39
N LYS A 135 -7.76 -22.41 -15.93
CA LYS A 135 -8.17 -22.73 -17.30
C LYS A 135 -9.70 -22.71 -17.49
N GLU A 136 -10.44 -23.32 -16.55
CA GLU A 136 -11.90 -23.43 -16.65
C GLU A 136 -12.59 -22.08 -16.48
N THR A 137 -12.09 -21.23 -15.60
CA THR A 137 -12.65 -19.90 -15.34
C THR A 137 -12.08 -18.82 -16.25
N LYS A 138 -11.03 -19.12 -17.04
CA LYS A 138 -10.22 -18.14 -17.76
C LYS A 138 -9.75 -17.03 -16.82
N MET A 139 -9.23 -17.43 -15.66
CA MET A 139 -8.84 -16.52 -14.59
C MET A 139 -7.91 -15.41 -15.10
N SER A 140 -8.33 -14.18 -14.92
CA SER A 140 -7.66 -12.96 -15.41
C SER A 140 -7.69 -11.87 -14.34
N PRO A 141 -6.99 -10.74 -14.50
CA PRO A 141 -7.10 -9.60 -13.60
C PRO A 141 -8.53 -9.19 -13.29
N SER A 142 -9.39 -9.03 -14.32
CA SER A 142 -10.78 -8.60 -14.13
C SER A 142 -11.62 -9.61 -13.36
N THR A 143 -11.43 -10.90 -13.63
CA THR A 143 -12.16 -11.96 -12.90
C THR A 143 -11.81 -11.97 -11.41
N LEU A 144 -10.55 -11.80 -11.05
CA LEU A 144 -10.08 -11.76 -9.67
C LEU A 144 -10.58 -10.51 -8.94
N ILE A 145 -10.48 -9.33 -9.56
CA ILE A 145 -10.99 -8.07 -8.99
C ILE A 145 -12.50 -8.17 -8.76
N ASN A 146 -13.26 -8.60 -9.77
CA ASN A 146 -14.72 -8.69 -9.71
C ASN A 146 -15.19 -9.75 -8.68
N GLN A 147 -14.50 -10.89 -8.58
CA GLN A 147 -14.80 -11.94 -7.61
C GLN A 147 -14.54 -11.48 -6.15
N SER A 148 -13.58 -10.57 -5.95
CA SER A 148 -13.16 -10.11 -4.64
C SER A 148 -14.05 -9.00 -4.05
N ASN A 149 -15.16 -8.64 -4.71
CA ASN A 149 -16.04 -7.56 -4.28
C ASN A 149 -15.31 -6.21 -4.08
N VAL A 150 -14.36 -5.91 -4.98
CA VAL A 150 -13.65 -4.62 -4.97
C VAL A 150 -14.57 -3.55 -5.56
N ALA A 151 -14.80 -2.49 -4.80
CA ALA A 151 -15.58 -1.33 -5.24
C ALA A 151 -14.68 -0.23 -5.84
N VAL A 152 -13.53 -0.02 -5.21
CA VAL A 152 -12.52 0.96 -5.65
C VAL A 152 -11.13 0.36 -5.46
N LEU A 153 -10.24 0.59 -6.42
CA LEU A 153 -8.80 0.38 -6.24
C LEU A 153 -8.03 1.58 -6.80
N CYS A 154 -6.96 1.97 -6.09
CA CYS A 154 -6.07 3.05 -6.51
C CYS A 154 -4.69 2.48 -6.81
N THR A 155 -4.24 2.72 -8.02
CA THR A 155 -2.91 2.31 -8.50
C THR A 155 -1.83 3.29 -8.01
N THR A 156 -0.60 3.12 -8.46
CA THR A 156 0.53 4.00 -8.11
C THR A 156 1.14 4.50 -9.41
N ASP A 157 1.02 5.81 -9.70
CA ASP A 157 1.28 6.38 -11.01
C ASP A 157 2.21 7.60 -10.92
N ASP A 158 3.19 7.67 -11.85
CA ASP A 158 4.15 8.77 -11.92
C ASP A 158 3.49 10.04 -12.54
N PRO A 159 3.84 11.26 -12.11
CA PRO A 159 3.34 12.51 -12.71
C PRO A 159 3.38 12.60 -14.24
N ILE A 160 4.33 11.94 -14.90
CA ILE A 160 4.43 11.96 -16.38
C ILE A 160 3.55 10.91 -17.07
N ASP A 161 2.86 10.03 -16.33
CA ASP A 161 2.05 8.98 -16.91
C ASP A 161 0.84 9.54 -17.67
N SER A 162 0.54 8.93 -18.82
CA SER A 162 -0.58 9.34 -19.68
C SER A 162 -1.95 8.97 -19.11
N LEU A 163 -2.01 8.06 -18.14
CA LEU A 163 -3.22 7.47 -17.58
C LEU A 163 -4.14 6.85 -18.65
N GLU A 164 -3.59 6.44 -19.78
CA GLU A 164 -4.37 5.92 -20.91
C GLU A 164 -5.11 4.64 -20.52
N TYR A 165 -4.46 3.75 -19.76
CA TYR A 165 -5.09 2.49 -19.38
C TYR A 165 -6.23 2.69 -18.38
N HIS A 166 -6.18 3.70 -17.50
CA HIS A 166 -7.29 4.05 -16.62
C HIS A 166 -8.53 4.45 -17.43
N LYS A 167 -8.35 5.29 -18.46
CA LYS A 167 -9.41 5.71 -19.36
C LYS A 167 -9.98 4.52 -20.14
N LEU A 168 -9.11 3.69 -20.72
CA LEU A 168 -9.51 2.51 -21.49
C LEU A 168 -10.23 1.47 -20.63
N ILE A 169 -9.84 1.27 -19.36
CA ILE A 169 -10.53 0.39 -18.42
C ILE A 169 -11.95 0.91 -18.15
N ALA A 170 -12.08 2.21 -17.88
CA ALA A 170 -13.38 2.84 -17.64
C ALA A 170 -14.30 2.73 -18.87
N GLU A 171 -13.77 2.94 -20.09
CA GLU A 171 -14.52 2.80 -21.35
C GLU A 171 -14.93 1.36 -21.62
N LYS A 172 -14.03 0.40 -21.36
CA LYS A 172 -14.29 -1.05 -21.61
C LYS A 172 -15.30 -1.64 -20.63
N GLY A 173 -15.33 -1.15 -19.38
CA GLY A 173 -16.30 -1.51 -18.36
C GLY A 173 -16.30 -2.99 -17.92
N HIS A 174 -15.22 -3.73 -18.16
CA HIS A 174 -15.11 -5.15 -17.81
C HIS A 174 -14.71 -5.38 -16.33
N ILE A 175 -14.16 -4.37 -15.68
CA ILE A 175 -13.89 -4.31 -14.24
C ILE A 175 -15.02 -3.50 -13.61
N LYS A 176 -15.69 -4.08 -12.61
CA LYS A 176 -16.80 -3.42 -11.90
C LYS A 176 -16.31 -2.35 -10.93
N ALA A 177 -15.12 -2.54 -10.39
CA ALA A 177 -14.47 -1.57 -9.50
C ALA A 177 -14.12 -0.31 -10.27
N LYS A 178 -14.14 0.85 -9.58
CA LYS A 178 -13.46 2.05 -10.06
C LYS A 178 -11.96 1.86 -9.94
N VAL A 179 -11.25 1.97 -11.05
CA VAL A 179 -9.78 1.93 -11.11
C VAL A 179 -9.30 3.37 -11.24
N LEU A 180 -8.72 3.91 -10.18
CA LEU A 180 -8.32 5.31 -10.09
C LEU A 180 -6.80 5.42 -9.98
N PRO A 181 -6.18 6.47 -10.54
CA PRO A 181 -4.76 6.72 -10.31
C PRO A 181 -4.52 7.30 -8.92
N ALA A 182 -3.33 7.03 -8.35
CA ALA A 182 -2.78 7.80 -7.24
C ALA A 182 -1.48 8.48 -7.67
N PHE A 183 -1.31 9.73 -7.27
CA PHE A 183 -0.20 10.59 -7.71
C PHE A 183 1.05 10.34 -6.88
N ARG A 184 2.10 9.75 -7.47
CA ARG A 184 3.37 9.41 -6.79
C ARG A 184 4.56 10.15 -7.39
N PRO A 185 4.91 11.34 -6.86
CA PRO A 185 5.95 12.20 -7.41
C PRO A 185 7.36 11.89 -6.88
N ASP A 186 7.68 10.66 -6.54
CA ASP A 186 8.98 10.30 -5.93
C ASP A 186 10.17 10.73 -6.79
N ARG A 187 10.08 10.59 -8.12
CA ARG A 187 11.15 10.99 -9.04
C ARG A 187 11.34 12.51 -9.11
N LEU A 188 10.28 13.27 -8.86
CA LEU A 188 10.30 14.72 -8.74
C LEU A 188 10.97 15.17 -7.44
N ILE A 189 10.71 14.48 -6.33
CA ILE A 189 11.17 14.84 -4.99
C ILE A 189 12.63 14.46 -4.78
N ASN A 190 13.08 13.33 -5.35
CA ASN A 190 14.39 12.76 -5.12
C ASN A 190 15.47 13.41 -6.00
N ILE A 191 15.76 14.70 -5.75
CA ILE A 191 16.69 15.54 -6.52
C ILE A 191 18.13 14.98 -6.56
N GLU A 192 18.51 14.17 -5.57
CA GLU A 192 19.83 13.53 -5.49
C GLU A 192 20.02 12.44 -6.56
N LYS A 193 18.98 11.91 -7.14
CA LYS A 193 19.07 10.83 -8.12
C LYS A 193 19.75 11.29 -9.40
N THR A 194 20.45 10.37 -10.04
CA THR A 194 21.24 10.66 -11.26
C THR A 194 20.37 10.97 -12.48
N ASP A 195 19.16 10.42 -12.54
CA ASP A 195 18.19 10.61 -13.62
C ASP A 195 17.26 11.82 -13.43
N PHE A 196 17.44 12.60 -12.34
CA PHE A 196 16.57 13.72 -12.01
C PHE A 196 16.47 14.75 -13.15
N THR A 197 17.60 15.18 -13.73
CA THR A 197 17.60 16.18 -14.81
C THR A 197 16.90 15.69 -16.08
N ASP A 198 17.00 14.41 -16.38
CA ASP A 198 16.30 13.81 -17.52
C ASP A 198 14.80 13.66 -17.24
N TYR A 199 14.44 13.37 -15.98
CA TYR A 199 13.05 13.38 -15.55
C TYR A 199 12.40 14.77 -15.66
N ILE A 200 13.09 15.84 -15.27
CA ILE A 200 12.58 17.22 -15.42
C ILE A 200 12.35 17.57 -16.89
N LYS A 201 13.22 17.14 -17.79
CA LYS A 201 13.01 17.31 -19.25
C LYS A 201 11.78 16.53 -19.73
N ALA A 202 11.61 15.28 -19.25
CA ALA A 202 10.45 14.46 -19.60
C ALA A 202 9.14 15.10 -19.11
N LEU A 203 9.12 15.61 -17.88
CA LEU A 203 7.97 16.34 -17.31
C LEU A 203 7.65 17.59 -18.15
N GLY A 204 8.69 18.38 -18.50
CA GLY A 204 8.53 19.55 -19.37
C GLY A 204 7.92 19.18 -20.72
N ASN A 205 8.36 18.08 -21.34
CA ASN A 205 7.79 17.60 -22.61
C ASN A 205 6.31 17.25 -22.49
N VAL A 206 5.90 16.59 -21.40
CA VAL A 206 4.49 16.23 -21.15
C VAL A 206 3.61 17.46 -20.96
N CYS A 207 4.14 18.52 -20.32
CA CYS A 207 3.43 19.78 -20.09
C CYS A 207 3.60 20.79 -21.24
N GLY A 208 4.43 20.50 -22.27
CA GLY A 208 4.75 21.45 -23.31
C GLY A 208 5.57 22.65 -22.84
N MET A 209 6.33 22.51 -21.75
CA MET A 209 7.11 23.54 -21.09
C MET A 209 8.60 23.26 -21.13
N ASN A 210 9.43 24.31 -21.12
CA ASN A 210 10.87 24.19 -20.87
C ASN A 210 11.17 24.67 -19.44
N ILE A 211 11.27 23.75 -18.51
CA ILE A 211 11.44 24.01 -17.08
C ILE A 211 12.87 24.48 -16.81
N LYS A 212 13.07 25.74 -16.41
CA LYS A 212 14.37 26.37 -16.18
C LYS A 212 14.64 26.74 -14.73
N ASN A 213 13.60 26.87 -13.92
CA ASN A 213 13.66 27.25 -12.50
C ASN A 213 12.62 26.51 -11.70
N TYR A 214 12.69 26.65 -10.39
CA TYR A 214 11.85 25.91 -9.47
C TYR A 214 10.35 26.29 -9.57
N ASP A 215 10.02 27.56 -9.80
CA ASP A 215 8.63 28.00 -9.94
C ASP A 215 7.98 27.43 -11.22
N GLU A 216 8.74 27.33 -12.31
CA GLU A 216 8.27 26.65 -13.53
C GLU A 216 8.08 25.13 -13.29
N LEU A 217 8.94 24.51 -12.46
CA LEU A 217 8.77 23.12 -12.05
C LEU A 217 7.46 22.93 -11.29
N ILE A 218 7.18 23.76 -10.28
CA ILE A 218 5.94 23.70 -9.49
C ILE A 218 4.71 23.95 -10.38
N THR A 219 4.82 24.86 -11.35
CA THR A 219 3.75 25.10 -12.33
C THR A 219 3.46 23.83 -13.15
N ALA A 220 4.47 23.21 -13.71
CA ALA A 220 4.32 21.97 -14.48
C ALA A 220 3.69 20.83 -13.62
N VAL A 221 4.14 20.70 -12.37
CA VAL A 221 3.60 19.69 -11.45
C VAL A 221 2.14 19.95 -11.10
N ASN A 222 1.76 21.21 -10.85
CA ASN A 222 0.37 21.57 -10.59
C ASN A 222 -0.54 21.25 -11.79
N GLU A 223 -0.09 21.48 -13.04
CA GLU A 223 -0.81 21.04 -14.23
C GLU A 223 -1.01 19.52 -14.26
N ARG A 224 0.00 18.75 -13.84
CA ARG A 224 -0.12 17.29 -13.74
C ARG A 224 -1.08 16.85 -12.62
N ILE A 225 -1.06 17.51 -11.47
CA ILE A 225 -2.02 17.26 -10.39
C ILE A 225 -3.45 17.51 -10.89
N ASP A 226 -3.69 18.62 -11.59
CA ASP A 226 -5.01 18.91 -12.16
C ASP A 226 -5.42 17.87 -13.22
N TYR A 227 -4.49 17.39 -14.02
CA TYR A 227 -4.72 16.31 -14.98
C TYR A 227 -5.14 14.99 -14.29
N PHE A 228 -4.45 14.61 -13.21
CA PHE A 228 -4.77 13.44 -12.39
C PHE A 228 -6.12 13.62 -11.67
N HIS A 229 -6.38 14.81 -11.14
CA HIS A 229 -7.65 15.14 -10.50
C HIS A 229 -8.82 14.92 -11.44
N ASN A 230 -8.71 15.40 -12.69
CA ASN A 230 -9.71 15.24 -13.75
C ASN A 230 -9.88 13.75 -14.18
N ALA A 231 -8.85 12.93 -13.97
CA ALA A 231 -8.92 11.48 -14.17
C ALA A 231 -9.51 10.71 -12.96
N GLY A 232 -9.95 11.44 -11.91
CA GLY A 232 -10.56 10.86 -10.72
C GLY A 232 -9.61 10.61 -9.54
N CYS A 233 -8.34 11.00 -9.65
CA CYS A 233 -7.39 10.92 -8.55
C CYS A 233 -7.84 11.76 -7.33
N ARG A 234 -7.70 11.18 -6.14
CA ARG A 234 -8.01 11.83 -4.85
C ARG A 234 -6.94 11.59 -3.80
N ILE A 235 -5.83 10.98 -4.21
CA ILE A 235 -4.80 10.47 -3.30
C ILE A 235 -3.44 10.75 -3.90
N SER A 236 -2.52 11.27 -3.08
CA SER A 236 -1.09 11.24 -3.37
C SER A 236 -0.37 10.22 -2.50
N ASP A 237 0.79 9.78 -2.96
CA ASP A 237 1.63 8.81 -2.28
C ASP A 237 3.10 9.23 -2.35
N HIS A 238 3.78 9.19 -1.22
CA HIS A 238 5.18 9.62 -1.09
C HIS A 238 5.98 8.58 -0.31
N ALA A 239 7.03 8.05 -0.92
CA ALA A 239 7.99 7.20 -0.24
C ALA A 239 9.11 8.05 0.35
N LEU A 240 9.14 8.14 1.68
CA LEU A 240 10.15 8.86 2.44
C LEU A 240 11.03 7.84 3.18
N ASP A 241 12.35 7.83 2.91
CA ASP A 241 13.28 7.04 3.71
C ASP A 241 13.30 7.60 5.14
N GLY A 242 13.78 8.84 5.31
CA GLY A 242 13.59 9.69 6.50
C GLY A 242 12.70 10.87 6.18
N VAL A 243 12.28 11.61 7.18
CA VAL A 243 11.48 12.83 6.99
C VAL A 243 12.41 13.98 6.61
N PRO A 244 12.29 14.57 5.41
CA PRO A 244 13.14 15.69 5.02
C PRO A 244 12.64 16.99 5.64
N PHE A 245 13.46 17.62 6.49
CA PHE A 245 13.16 18.95 6.99
C PHE A 245 14.44 19.79 7.03
N ASN A 246 14.46 20.86 6.28
CA ASN A 246 15.46 21.93 6.33
C ASN A 246 14.89 23.16 5.60
N ARG A 247 15.05 24.35 6.15
CA ARG A 247 14.57 25.60 5.55
C ARG A 247 15.66 26.66 5.41
N ASP A 248 16.93 26.27 5.58
CA ASP A 248 18.07 27.19 5.52
C ASP A 248 18.54 27.46 4.10
N TYR A 249 18.07 26.67 3.11
CA TYR A 249 18.44 26.80 1.71
C TYR A 249 17.20 27.06 0.83
N SER A 250 17.39 27.88 -0.21
CA SER A 250 16.38 28.12 -1.22
C SER A 250 16.25 26.92 -2.15
N ALA A 251 15.02 26.43 -2.33
CA ALA A 251 14.75 25.35 -3.29
C ALA A 251 15.09 25.75 -4.74
N ASP A 252 14.95 27.02 -5.10
CA ASP A 252 15.32 27.52 -6.42
C ASP A 252 16.83 27.49 -6.65
N ASP A 253 17.62 27.91 -5.67
CA ASP A 253 19.08 27.83 -5.75
C ASP A 253 19.57 26.38 -5.83
N VAL A 254 18.97 25.49 -5.03
CA VAL A 254 19.31 24.05 -5.04
C VAL A 254 18.93 23.41 -6.38
N PHE A 255 17.75 23.75 -6.92
CA PHE A 255 17.33 23.28 -8.23
C PHE A 255 18.28 23.76 -9.33
N ALA A 256 18.64 25.05 -9.33
CA ALA A 256 19.58 25.63 -10.29
C ALA A 256 20.96 24.92 -10.24
N LYS A 257 21.51 24.68 -9.02
CA LYS A 257 22.75 23.90 -8.84
C LYS A 257 22.64 22.52 -9.48
N LYS A 258 21.57 21.80 -9.21
CA LYS A 258 21.35 20.45 -9.79
C LYS A 258 21.28 20.49 -11.30
N MET A 259 20.55 21.45 -11.87
CA MET A 259 20.41 21.57 -13.34
C MET A 259 21.71 21.96 -14.02
N ASN A 260 22.63 22.64 -13.31
CA ASN A 260 23.99 22.94 -13.77
C ASN A 260 24.96 21.75 -13.65
N GLY A 261 24.55 20.65 -13.00
CA GLY A 261 25.39 19.48 -12.79
C GLY A 261 26.29 19.54 -11.55
N ASP A 262 26.03 20.48 -10.64
CA ASP A 262 26.76 20.61 -9.39
C ASP A 262 26.33 19.56 -8.36
N ASN A 263 27.26 19.23 -7.45
CA ASN A 263 26.95 18.33 -6.33
C ASN A 263 26.14 19.08 -5.27
N LEU A 264 25.17 18.37 -4.67
CA LEU A 264 24.33 18.86 -3.59
C LEU A 264 24.79 18.26 -2.25
N SER A 265 24.74 19.05 -1.18
CA SER A 265 24.88 18.56 0.18
C SER A 265 23.59 17.88 0.66
N ALA A 266 23.65 17.11 1.75
CA ALA A 266 22.47 16.51 2.34
C ALA A 266 21.44 17.56 2.82
N ASP A 267 21.90 18.67 3.34
CA ASP A 267 21.06 19.78 3.80
C ASP A 267 20.33 20.46 2.64
N GLU A 268 21.02 20.68 1.52
CA GLU A 268 20.40 21.21 0.30
C GLU A 268 19.33 20.24 -0.26
N ILE A 269 19.62 18.94 -0.29
CA ILE A 269 18.66 17.91 -0.70
C ILE A 269 17.42 17.92 0.21
N ASN A 270 17.61 17.98 1.52
CA ASN A 270 16.50 18.03 2.47
C ASN A 270 15.69 19.32 2.34
N ALA A 271 16.32 20.46 2.07
CA ALA A 271 15.64 21.73 1.86
C ALA A 271 14.76 21.70 0.60
N PHE A 272 15.28 21.17 -0.51
CA PHE A 272 14.50 21.01 -1.74
C PHE A 272 13.30 20.08 -1.54
N LYS A 273 13.52 18.92 -0.91
CA LYS A 273 12.44 17.94 -0.60
C LYS A 273 11.39 18.54 0.31
N CYS A 274 11.80 19.23 1.38
CA CYS A 274 10.91 19.90 2.33
C CYS A 274 10.01 20.92 1.65
N GLU A 275 10.60 21.89 0.92
CA GLU A 275 9.82 22.92 0.22
C GLU A 275 8.92 22.32 -0.85
N THR A 276 9.39 21.30 -1.58
CA THR A 276 8.58 20.62 -2.60
C THR A 276 7.37 19.93 -1.97
N LEU A 277 7.54 19.21 -0.86
CA LEU A 277 6.41 18.59 -0.14
C LEU A 277 5.41 19.63 0.36
N ILE A 278 5.87 20.77 0.89
CA ILE A 278 4.99 21.86 1.34
C ILE A 278 4.17 22.44 0.17
N ARG A 279 4.80 22.67 -1.00
CA ARG A 279 4.09 23.16 -2.18
C ARG A 279 3.07 22.18 -2.72
N LEU A 280 3.42 20.87 -2.75
CA LEU A 280 2.51 19.81 -3.16
C LEU A 280 1.34 19.66 -2.19
N ALA A 281 1.62 19.66 -0.89
CA ALA A 281 0.59 19.56 0.15
C ALA A 281 -0.46 20.65 0.03
N LYS A 282 -0.05 21.90 -0.24
CA LYS A 282 -0.96 23.01 -0.48
C LYS A 282 -1.92 22.72 -1.66
N LYS A 283 -1.38 22.25 -2.79
CA LYS A 283 -2.20 21.90 -3.96
C LYS A 283 -3.14 20.73 -3.66
N TYR A 284 -2.70 19.74 -2.89
CA TYR A 284 -3.56 18.63 -2.47
C TYR A 284 -4.69 19.09 -1.55
N SER A 285 -4.39 20.02 -0.62
CA SER A 285 -5.40 20.62 0.27
C SER A 285 -6.46 21.36 -0.52
N GLU A 286 -6.09 22.18 -1.49
CA GLU A 286 -6.99 22.92 -2.39
C GLU A 286 -7.95 21.98 -3.16
N LEU A 287 -7.52 20.76 -3.47
CA LEU A 287 -8.28 19.76 -4.23
C LEU A 287 -9.00 18.72 -3.36
N ASP A 288 -8.95 18.86 -2.04
CA ASP A 288 -9.50 17.90 -1.06
C ASP A 288 -8.89 16.47 -1.22
N TRP A 289 -7.62 16.37 -1.61
CA TRP A 289 -6.93 15.09 -1.68
C TRP A 289 -6.43 14.61 -0.31
N ALA A 290 -6.21 13.30 -0.20
CA ALA A 290 -5.46 12.72 0.89
C ALA A 290 -3.98 12.52 0.49
N MET A 291 -3.07 12.96 1.35
CA MET A 291 -1.63 12.77 1.18
C MET A 291 -1.17 11.57 2.01
N GLN A 292 -0.51 10.60 1.39
CA GLN A 292 0.09 9.45 2.08
C GLN A 292 1.59 9.65 2.21
N LEU A 293 2.13 9.52 3.43
CA LEU A 293 3.56 9.58 3.72
C LEU A 293 4.02 8.22 4.26
N HIS A 294 4.78 7.49 3.45
CA HIS A 294 5.38 6.19 3.79
C HIS A 294 6.81 6.40 4.29
N ILE A 295 7.07 6.19 5.59
CA ILE A 295 8.30 6.58 6.27
C ILE A 295 9.06 5.34 6.76
N GLY A 296 10.39 5.33 6.60
CA GLY A 296 11.27 4.41 7.31
C GLY A 296 11.70 3.17 6.51
N ALA A 297 11.70 3.20 5.17
CA ALA A 297 12.29 2.14 4.37
C ALA A 297 13.80 2.34 4.18
N LEU A 298 14.59 1.30 4.44
CA LEU A 298 16.01 1.24 4.08
C LEU A 298 16.15 0.30 2.89
N ARG A 299 16.35 0.91 1.71
CA ARG A 299 16.23 0.22 0.43
C ARG A 299 17.57 -0.28 -0.11
N ASN A 300 17.51 -1.40 -0.87
CA ASN A 300 18.62 -1.94 -1.65
C ASN A 300 19.89 -2.24 -0.82
N ASN A 301 19.71 -2.83 0.37
CA ASN A 301 20.78 -3.02 1.35
C ASN A 301 21.89 -3.98 0.88
N ASN A 302 21.61 -4.83 -0.10
CA ASN A 302 22.60 -5.72 -0.70
C ASN A 302 23.01 -5.22 -2.07
N SER A 303 24.08 -4.44 -2.15
CA SER A 303 24.57 -3.82 -3.39
C SER A 303 24.93 -4.84 -4.48
N ALA A 304 25.40 -6.03 -4.11
CA ALA A 304 25.71 -7.08 -5.06
C ALA A 304 24.46 -7.64 -5.73
N MET A 305 23.40 -7.84 -4.94
CA MET A 305 22.12 -8.31 -5.44
C MET A 305 21.38 -7.20 -6.20
N PHE A 306 21.45 -5.96 -5.76
CA PHE A 306 20.92 -4.82 -6.50
C PHE A 306 21.54 -4.70 -7.90
N LYS A 307 22.86 -4.86 -8.00
CA LYS A 307 23.55 -4.88 -9.30
C LYS A 307 23.12 -6.03 -10.21
N LYS A 308 22.76 -7.19 -9.61
CA LYS A 308 22.36 -8.40 -10.33
C LYS A 308 20.90 -8.41 -10.75
N LEU A 309 20.00 -7.94 -9.87
CA LEU A 309 18.55 -8.13 -9.99
C LEU A 309 17.75 -6.83 -10.07
N GLY A 310 18.34 -5.68 -9.70
CA GLY A 310 17.65 -4.40 -9.62
C GLY A 310 16.95 -4.15 -8.28
N ALA A 311 16.07 -3.16 -8.27
CA ALA A 311 15.27 -2.77 -7.12
C ALA A 311 14.03 -3.67 -6.92
N ASP A 312 13.39 -3.56 -5.77
CA ASP A 312 12.10 -4.18 -5.44
C ASP A 312 12.06 -5.72 -5.51
N VAL A 313 13.18 -6.35 -5.25
CA VAL A 313 13.33 -7.80 -5.31
C VAL A 313 13.56 -8.46 -3.92
N GLY A 314 13.28 -7.73 -2.84
CA GLY A 314 13.26 -8.27 -1.48
C GLY A 314 14.55 -8.08 -0.68
N PHE A 315 15.40 -7.10 -1.03
CA PHE A 315 16.64 -6.76 -0.30
C PHE A 315 16.55 -5.44 0.46
N ASP A 316 15.39 -5.13 0.95
CA ASP A 316 15.09 -3.95 1.76
C ASP A 316 14.87 -4.33 3.22
N SER A 317 14.97 -3.37 4.12
CA SER A 317 14.74 -3.53 5.56
C SER A 317 14.11 -2.28 6.20
N ILE A 318 13.79 -2.41 7.47
CA ILE A 318 13.34 -1.31 8.32
C ILE A 318 14.53 -0.40 8.63
N ALA A 319 14.34 0.92 8.43
CA ALA A 319 15.28 1.93 8.90
C ALA A 319 15.04 2.27 10.38
N ASP A 320 16.04 2.85 11.02
CA ASP A 320 15.97 3.29 12.40
C ASP A 320 16.32 4.78 12.51
N TYR A 321 15.54 5.62 11.84
CA TYR A 321 15.70 7.07 11.88
C TYR A 321 14.96 7.69 13.06
N GLU A 322 15.44 8.84 13.54
CA GLU A 322 14.71 9.72 14.43
C GLU A 322 13.79 10.60 13.58
N ILE A 323 12.47 10.39 13.68
CA ILE A 323 11.51 11.04 12.77
C ILE A 323 10.64 12.12 13.45
N ALA A 324 10.55 12.10 14.79
CA ALA A 324 9.53 12.88 15.50
C ALA A 324 9.66 14.39 15.31
N ALA A 325 10.87 14.93 15.45
CA ALA A 325 11.09 16.37 15.35
C ALA A 325 10.88 16.89 13.93
N ASP A 326 11.48 16.23 12.95
CA ASP A 326 11.39 16.63 11.54
C ASP A 326 9.97 16.48 11.00
N LEU A 327 9.26 15.40 11.40
CA LEU A 327 7.86 15.20 11.02
C LEU A 327 6.96 16.29 11.61
N SER A 328 7.13 16.61 12.88
CA SER A 328 6.39 17.71 13.52
C SER A 328 6.62 19.02 12.79
N ALA A 329 7.89 19.35 12.50
CA ALA A 329 8.25 20.58 11.81
C ALA A 329 7.73 20.65 10.37
N LEU A 330 7.75 19.53 9.64
CA LEU A 330 7.21 19.46 8.28
C LEU A 330 5.67 19.66 8.26
N LEU A 331 4.94 18.96 9.14
CA LEU A 331 3.48 19.09 9.24
C LEU A 331 3.07 20.50 9.69
N ASP A 332 3.79 21.09 10.67
CA ASP A 332 3.57 22.47 11.13
C ASP A 332 3.80 23.49 10.00
N ALA A 333 4.88 23.30 9.23
CA ALA A 333 5.14 24.15 8.08
C ALA A 333 4.06 24.07 7.00
N MET A 334 3.45 22.89 6.78
CA MET A 334 2.30 22.74 5.89
C MET A 334 1.05 23.42 6.47
N GLU A 335 0.74 23.23 7.75
CA GLU A 335 -0.41 23.82 8.41
C GLU A 335 -0.32 25.34 8.44
N CYS A 336 0.85 25.92 8.80
CA CYS A 336 1.06 27.38 8.82
C CYS A 336 0.98 28.05 7.44
N ASN A 337 1.03 27.29 6.36
CA ASN A 337 0.83 27.76 5.00
C ASN A 337 -0.59 27.51 4.45
N ASP A 338 -1.54 27.20 5.32
CA ASP A 338 -2.92 26.83 4.97
C ASP A 338 -2.98 25.66 3.98
N GLY A 339 -2.05 24.71 4.11
CA GLY A 339 -1.83 23.71 3.08
C GLY A 339 -1.69 22.27 3.60
N LEU A 340 -1.95 21.98 4.90
CA LEU A 340 -1.92 20.60 5.36
C LEU A 340 -3.23 19.87 4.94
N PRO A 341 -3.15 18.92 3.98
CA PRO A 341 -4.32 18.18 3.51
C PRO A 341 -4.74 17.10 4.52
N LYS A 342 -5.80 16.36 4.22
CA LYS A 342 -6.02 15.04 4.80
C LYS A 342 -4.75 14.22 4.65
N THR A 343 -4.19 13.71 5.75
CA THR A 343 -2.87 13.07 5.71
C THR A 343 -2.88 11.71 6.41
N ILE A 344 -2.27 10.73 5.76
CA ILE A 344 -2.10 9.37 6.29
C ILE A 344 -0.61 9.14 6.51
N LEU A 345 -0.22 8.86 7.75
CA LEU A 345 1.15 8.57 8.14
C LEU A 345 1.34 7.06 8.28
N TYR A 346 2.36 6.52 7.61
CA TYR A 346 2.79 5.14 7.75
C TYR A 346 4.20 5.08 8.29
N THR A 347 4.48 4.12 9.16
CA THR A 347 5.84 3.79 9.53
C THR A 347 6.16 2.33 9.23
N LEU A 348 7.38 2.09 8.78
CA LEU A 348 7.92 0.75 8.66
C LEU A 348 8.46 0.24 10.01
N ASN A 349 8.94 1.14 10.88
CA ASN A 349 9.49 0.77 12.17
C ASN A 349 8.41 0.78 13.26
N PRO A 350 8.05 -0.38 13.87
CA PRO A 350 7.01 -0.43 14.90
C PRO A 350 7.34 0.40 16.15
N LYS A 351 8.63 0.73 16.41
CA LYS A 351 9.01 1.64 17.51
C LYS A 351 8.33 3.01 17.41
N ASP A 352 8.00 3.44 16.18
CA ASP A 352 7.43 4.76 15.90
C ASP A 352 5.88 4.77 15.95
N ASN A 353 5.22 3.63 16.24
CA ASN A 353 3.76 3.56 16.30
C ASN A 353 3.17 4.60 17.27
N TYR A 354 3.74 4.72 18.48
CA TYR A 354 3.29 5.71 19.47
C TYR A 354 3.72 7.14 19.11
N VAL A 355 4.87 7.30 18.44
CA VAL A 355 5.33 8.61 17.93
C VAL A 355 4.30 9.14 16.93
N LEU A 356 3.92 8.33 15.92
CA LEU A 356 2.92 8.72 14.94
C LEU A 356 1.55 8.91 15.57
N ALA A 357 1.08 7.97 16.38
CA ALA A 357 -0.25 8.05 16.98
C ALA A 357 -0.45 9.30 17.85
N THR A 358 0.59 9.77 18.57
CA THR A 358 0.53 11.05 19.28
C THR A 358 0.61 12.25 18.34
N MET A 359 1.39 12.19 17.27
CA MET A 359 1.52 13.25 16.27
C MET A 359 0.20 13.57 15.59
N LEU A 360 -0.63 12.56 15.30
CA LEU A 360 -1.94 12.75 14.68
C LEU A 360 -2.83 13.73 15.43
N GLY A 361 -2.77 13.71 16.77
CA GLY A 361 -3.61 14.56 17.63
C GLY A 361 -3.31 16.05 17.51
N ASN A 362 -2.11 16.42 17.04
CA ASN A 362 -1.67 17.81 16.95
C ASN A 362 -2.31 18.56 15.76
N PHE A 363 -2.76 17.83 14.73
CA PHE A 363 -3.18 18.41 13.44
C PHE A 363 -4.59 17.98 13.00
N GLN A 364 -5.43 17.56 13.92
CA GLN A 364 -6.85 17.27 13.65
C GLN A 364 -7.63 18.57 13.41
N SER A 365 -8.74 18.49 12.65
CA SER A 365 -9.64 19.63 12.42
C SER A 365 -11.11 19.23 12.60
N ALA A 366 -11.96 20.21 12.77
CA ALA A 366 -13.41 20.01 12.85
C ALA A 366 -14.05 19.78 11.46
N GLU A 367 -13.40 20.17 10.40
CA GLU A 367 -13.90 20.09 9.02
C GLU A 367 -13.91 18.66 8.50
N THR A 368 -12.89 17.86 8.88
CA THR A 368 -12.77 16.47 8.47
C THR A 368 -12.50 15.60 9.69
N ALA A 369 -13.45 14.79 10.10
CA ALA A 369 -13.26 13.84 11.19
C ALA A 369 -12.18 12.81 10.83
N GLY A 370 -11.12 12.76 11.63
CA GLY A 370 -9.94 11.94 11.33
C GLY A 370 -9.13 12.50 10.17
N LYS A 371 -8.96 13.83 10.06
CA LYS A 371 -8.09 14.50 9.07
C LYS A 371 -6.73 13.84 8.99
N MET A 372 -6.12 13.61 10.15
CA MET A 372 -4.87 12.87 10.27
C MET A 372 -5.15 11.41 10.60
N GLN A 373 -4.63 10.51 9.82
CA GLN A 373 -4.79 9.06 9.96
C GLN A 373 -3.46 8.39 10.30
N PHE A 374 -3.50 7.37 11.17
CA PHE A 374 -2.45 6.38 11.22
C PHE A 374 -2.79 5.30 10.20
N GLY A 375 -1.97 5.18 9.16
CA GLY A 375 -2.19 4.21 8.10
C GLY A 375 -2.20 2.77 8.58
N SER A 376 -2.71 1.88 7.76
CA SER A 376 -2.65 0.44 8.01
C SER A 376 -1.22 0.00 8.31
N ALA A 377 -1.04 -1.02 9.15
CA ALA A 377 0.27 -1.62 9.36
C ALA A 377 0.90 -1.97 8.01
N TRP A 378 2.01 -1.28 7.71
CA TRP A 378 2.60 -1.28 6.39
C TRP A 378 3.63 -2.41 6.27
N TRP A 379 4.19 -2.61 5.10
CA TRP A 379 5.21 -3.61 4.74
C TRP A 379 6.05 -4.10 5.94
N PHE A 380 6.27 -5.40 6.09
CA PHE A 380 6.81 -6.11 7.26
C PHE A 380 5.90 -6.14 8.52
N ASN A 381 5.02 -5.16 8.71
CA ASN A 381 4.07 -5.08 9.82
C ASN A 381 2.64 -5.44 9.40
N ASP A 382 2.38 -5.71 8.11
CA ASP A 382 1.09 -6.07 7.54
C ASP A 382 0.65 -7.52 7.86
N GLN A 383 1.09 -8.02 9.00
CA GLN A 383 0.79 -9.31 9.58
C GLN A 383 0.02 -9.14 10.92
N ARG A 384 -0.49 -10.24 11.47
CA ARG A 384 -1.40 -10.20 12.63
C ARG A 384 -0.89 -9.30 13.77
N ASP A 385 0.33 -9.51 14.20
CA ASP A 385 0.84 -8.85 15.40
C ASP A 385 1.09 -7.35 15.13
N GLY A 386 1.68 -7.01 13.99
CA GLY A 386 1.88 -5.63 13.58
C GLY A 386 0.57 -4.86 13.34
N MET A 387 -0.46 -5.52 12.77
CA MET A 387 -1.80 -4.92 12.63
C MET A 387 -2.45 -4.65 13.99
N VAL A 388 -2.34 -5.60 14.93
CA VAL A 388 -2.86 -5.41 16.29
C VAL A 388 -2.13 -4.28 17.01
N GLU A 389 -0.79 -4.22 16.92
CA GLU A 389 0.01 -3.16 17.54
C GLU A 389 -0.34 -1.78 16.98
N GLN A 390 -0.46 -1.65 15.64
CA GLN A 390 -0.85 -0.40 15.01
C GLN A 390 -2.25 0.04 15.44
N MET A 391 -3.25 -0.85 15.39
CA MET A 391 -4.63 -0.52 15.78
C MET A 391 -4.76 -0.20 17.27
N LYS A 392 -4.00 -0.87 18.15
CA LYS A 392 -3.95 -0.56 19.58
C LYS A 392 -3.33 0.80 19.85
N ALA A 393 -2.24 1.15 19.16
CA ALA A 393 -1.64 2.48 19.29
C ALA A 393 -2.64 3.57 18.86
N LEU A 394 -3.33 3.37 17.74
CA LEU A 394 -4.37 4.27 17.28
C LEU A 394 -5.57 4.34 18.25
N ALA A 395 -6.03 3.22 18.78
CA ALA A 395 -7.15 3.18 19.73
C ALA A 395 -6.83 3.92 21.03
N ASN A 396 -5.61 3.76 21.53
CA ASN A 396 -5.18 4.37 22.79
C ASN A 396 -5.00 5.90 22.71
N LEU A 397 -4.63 6.42 21.55
CA LEU A 397 -4.16 7.81 21.39
C LEU A 397 -4.97 8.63 20.38
N GLY A 398 -5.87 7.99 19.63
CA GLY A 398 -6.68 8.62 18.60
C GLY A 398 -8.09 8.05 18.53
N ALA A 399 -8.68 8.09 17.35
CA ALA A 399 -10.07 7.68 17.11
C ALA A 399 -10.10 6.44 16.16
N LEU A 400 -9.97 5.23 16.73
CA LEU A 400 -10.01 3.99 15.95
C LEU A 400 -11.27 3.88 15.07
N ASN A 401 -12.42 4.36 15.55
CA ASN A 401 -13.66 4.34 14.78
C ASN A 401 -13.63 5.22 13.51
N LYS A 402 -12.60 6.04 13.31
CA LYS A 402 -12.38 6.86 12.11
C LYS A 402 -11.28 6.29 11.21
N PHE A 403 -10.68 5.17 11.59
CA PHE A 403 -9.64 4.53 10.80
C PHE A 403 -10.13 4.18 9.39
N VAL A 404 -9.34 4.52 8.37
CA VAL A 404 -9.67 4.27 6.95
C VAL A 404 -9.47 2.81 6.52
N GLY A 405 -9.00 1.96 7.43
CA GLY A 405 -8.92 0.52 7.24
C GLY A 405 -7.71 0.05 6.45
N MET A 406 -7.84 -1.14 5.88
CA MET A 406 -6.80 -1.89 5.19
C MET A 406 -6.63 -1.44 3.74
N LEU A 407 -5.42 -1.54 3.24
CA LEU A 407 -5.00 -1.50 1.85
C LEU A 407 -4.14 -2.74 1.54
N THR A 408 -3.94 -3.09 0.27
CA THR A 408 -3.14 -4.29 -0.06
C THR A 408 -1.66 -4.01 -0.19
N ASP A 409 -1.27 -2.85 -0.66
CA ASP A 409 0.13 -2.51 -1.04
C ASP A 409 0.77 -3.63 -1.89
N SER A 410 0.02 -4.20 -2.80
CA SER A 410 0.41 -5.45 -3.46
C SER A 410 0.48 -5.34 -4.98
N ARG A 411 1.34 -6.19 -5.55
CA ARG A 411 1.43 -6.44 -7.00
C ARG A 411 0.67 -7.70 -7.42
N SER A 412 0.02 -8.41 -6.49
CA SER A 412 -0.71 -9.66 -6.77
C SER A 412 -2.22 -9.46 -6.73
N PHE A 413 -2.92 -9.92 -7.75
CA PHE A 413 -4.38 -9.91 -7.83
C PHE A 413 -5.08 -10.85 -6.84
N LEU A 414 -4.33 -11.74 -6.15
CA LEU A 414 -4.87 -12.59 -5.09
C LEU A 414 -4.87 -11.90 -3.72
N SER A 415 -4.19 -10.77 -3.58
CA SER A 415 -3.96 -10.11 -2.28
C SER A 415 -5.20 -9.49 -1.66
N TYR A 416 -6.35 -9.48 -2.34
CA TYR A 416 -7.61 -9.03 -1.75
C TYR A 416 -8.06 -9.88 -0.56
N THR A 417 -7.59 -11.12 -0.43
CA THR A 417 -7.78 -11.94 0.78
C THR A 417 -7.14 -11.33 2.03
N ARG A 418 -6.19 -10.39 1.88
CA ARG A 418 -5.62 -9.63 3.00
C ARG A 418 -6.66 -8.72 3.67
N HIS A 419 -7.68 -8.25 2.94
CA HIS A 419 -8.81 -7.54 3.55
C HIS A 419 -9.62 -8.46 4.46
N GLU A 420 -9.88 -9.71 4.07
CA GLU A 420 -10.51 -10.70 4.95
C GLU A 420 -9.64 -10.98 6.17
N TYR A 421 -8.33 -11.17 5.98
CA TYR A 421 -7.38 -11.38 7.06
C TYR A 421 -7.40 -10.23 8.08
N PHE A 422 -7.35 -8.99 7.60
CA PHE A 422 -7.47 -7.79 8.42
C PHE A 422 -8.80 -7.73 9.18
N ARG A 423 -9.92 -7.96 8.49
CA ARG A 423 -11.27 -7.93 9.09
C ARG A 423 -11.41 -8.94 10.22
N ARG A 424 -10.82 -10.13 10.08
CA ARG A 424 -10.79 -11.16 11.14
C ARG A 424 -9.97 -10.68 12.34
N ILE A 425 -8.83 -10.06 12.11
CA ILE A 425 -7.99 -9.50 13.18
C ILE A 425 -8.72 -8.38 13.90
N LEU A 426 -9.33 -7.44 13.18
CA LEU A 426 -10.12 -6.35 13.74
C LEU A 426 -11.27 -6.89 14.62
N CYS A 427 -12.09 -7.78 14.07
CA CYS A 427 -13.23 -8.34 14.80
C CYS A 427 -12.77 -9.15 16.04
N ASN A 428 -11.65 -9.88 15.94
CA ASN A 428 -11.10 -10.61 17.08
C ASN A 428 -10.63 -9.66 18.19
N MET A 429 -9.93 -8.59 17.84
CA MET A 429 -9.45 -7.58 18.79
C MET A 429 -10.63 -6.88 19.49
N LEU A 430 -11.64 -6.45 18.75
CA LEU A 430 -12.85 -5.83 19.33
C LEU A 430 -13.61 -6.83 20.21
N GLY A 431 -13.74 -8.07 19.74
CA GLY A 431 -14.38 -9.13 20.51
C GLY A 431 -13.66 -9.43 21.82
N GLU A 432 -12.33 -9.42 21.84
CA GLU A 432 -11.55 -9.58 23.07
C GLU A 432 -11.84 -8.45 24.07
N TRP A 433 -11.94 -7.20 23.65
CA TRP A 433 -12.29 -6.09 24.53
C TRP A 433 -13.71 -6.22 25.14
N VAL A 434 -14.67 -6.71 24.34
CA VAL A 434 -16.02 -6.96 24.84
C VAL A 434 -16.07 -8.11 25.84
N GLU A 435 -15.48 -9.26 25.49
CA GLU A 435 -15.46 -10.45 26.36
C GLU A 435 -14.69 -10.21 27.67
N ASN A 436 -13.71 -9.30 27.67
CA ASN A 436 -12.98 -8.86 28.86
C ASN A 436 -13.72 -7.78 29.68
N GLY A 437 -14.88 -7.30 29.21
CA GLY A 437 -15.63 -6.24 29.88
C GLY A 437 -15.05 -4.83 29.74
N GLU A 438 -14.15 -4.63 28.77
CA GLU A 438 -13.53 -3.35 28.48
C GLU A 438 -14.42 -2.44 27.62
N PHE A 439 -15.38 -3.05 26.90
CA PHE A 439 -16.41 -2.35 26.12
C PHE A 439 -17.75 -3.10 26.22
N PRO A 440 -18.91 -2.43 26.21
CA PRO A 440 -20.20 -3.09 26.28
C PRO A 440 -20.49 -3.92 25.01
N ASP A 441 -21.33 -4.96 25.15
CA ASP A 441 -21.82 -5.81 24.06
C ASP A 441 -22.91 -5.15 23.19
N ASP A 442 -22.71 -3.87 22.89
CA ASP A 442 -23.58 -3.06 22.04
C ASP A 442 -23.24 -3.32 20.56
N PHE A 443 -23.92 -4.29 19.95
CA PHE A 443 -23.69 -4.67 18.56
C PHE A 443 -24.11 -3.62 17.54
N ASP A 444 -25.00 -2.69 17.87
CA ASP A 444 -25.36 -1.59 16.97
C ASP A 444 -24.17 -0.63 16.82
N THR A 445 -23.53 -0.28 17.94
CA THR A 445 -22.30 0.54 17.94
C THR A 445 -21.11 -0.21 17.36
N LEU A 446 -20.87 -1.44 17.80
CA LEU A 446 -19.74 -2.26 17.36
C LEU A 446 -19.82 -2.58 15.86
N GLY A 447 -21.01 -2.98 15.39
CA GLY A 447 -21.24 -3.27 13.96
C GLY A 447 -20.97 -2.06 13.10
N LYS A 448 -21.46 -0.89 13.50
CA LYS A 448 -21.19 0.37 12.81
C LYS A 448 -19.69 0.70 12.76
N ILE A 449 -18.93 0.49 13.83
CA ILE A 449 -17.48 0.69 13.88
C ILE A 449 -16.81 -0.25 12.87
N VAL A 450 -17.21 -1.53 12.84
CA VAL A 450 -16.64 -2.53 11.93
C VAL A 450 -16.92 -2.17 10.46
N GLU A 451 -18.17 -1.84 10.11
CA GLU A 451 -18.53 -1.44 8.74
C GLU A 451 -17.79 -0.17 8.31
N ASP A 452 -17.68 0.80 9.23
CA ASP A 452 -16.99 2.06 8.98
C ASP A 452 -15.49 1.82 8.71
N ILE A 453 -14.79 1.02 9.50
CA ILE A 453 -13.38 0.68 9.30
C ILE A 453 -13.18 -0.19 8.05
N CYS A 454 -14.08 -1.14 7.80
CA CYS A 454 -13.95 -2.03 6.66
C CYS A 454 -14.17 -1.37 5.29
N PHE A 455 -14.93 -0.24 5.25
CA PHE A 455 -15.27 0.38 3.98
C PHE A 455 -15.70 1.86 4.08
N ASN A 456 -16.67 2.19 4.96
CA ASN A 456 -17.36 3.47 4.88
C ASN A 456 -16.47 4.66 5.22
N ASN A 457 -15.47 4.50 6.11
CA ASN A 457 -14.50 5.56 6.42
C ASN A 457 -13.65 5.91 5.20
N ALA A 458 -13.12 4.92 4.49
CA ALA A 458 -12.34 5.15 3.26
C ALA A 458 -13.19 5.87 2.21
N LYS A 459 -14.43 5.41 1.96
CA LYS A 459 -15.35 6.06 1.03
C LYS A 459 -15.56 7.55 1.34
N ARG A 460 -15.80 7.89 2.62
CA ARG A 460 -16.00 9.28 3.05
C ARG A 460 -14.72 10.11 2.99
N TYR A 461 -13.63 9.52 3.49
CA TYR A 461 -12.34 10.20 3.61
C TYR A 461 -11.75 10.59 2.25
N PHE A 462 -11.79 9.69 1.28
CA PHE A 462 -11.27 9.94 -0.06
C PHE A 462 -12.27 10.64 -0.99
N ASN A 463 -13.52 10.84 -0.55
CA ASN A 463 -14.55 11.53 -1.30
C ASN A 463 -14.71 10.99 -2.74
N VAL A 464 -14.70 9.64 -2.88
CA VAL A 464 -14.90 8.97 -4.15
C VAL A 464 -16.39 8.71 -4.37
N GLU A 465 -16.97 9.29 -5.41
CA GLU A 465 -18.32 8.95 -5.87
C GLU A 465 -18.37 7.49 -6.28
N MET A 466 -19.45 6.77 -5.94
CA MET A 466 -19.61 5.32 -6.19
C MET A 466 -20.57 5.07 -7.34
#